data_bfd634ea6933bfcdd2275f681b0e3342
#
_entry.id   bfd634ea6933bfcdd2275f681b0e3342
#
_cell.length_a   1.000
_cell.length_b   1.000
_cell.length_c   1.000
_cell.angle_alpha   90.00
_cell.angle_beta   90.00
_cell.angle_gamma   90.00
#
_symmetry.space_group_name_H-M   'P 1'
#
loop_
_entity.id
_entity.type
_entity.pdbx_description
1 polymer ?
#
loop_
_entity_poly.entity_id
_entity_poly.type
_entity_poly.pdbx_seq_one_letter_code
_entity_poly.pdbx_strand_id
1 'polypeptide(L)'
;MKQLSFGDFDYEQKKRITKREKFLNAMNSIVPWDYWVSVIKPYYSKGERGRKPKDLELMLRMYMLQLWFNLSDEGIEDAIYDSYAMKRFLDIDFFEEQVPDATTLLRFRHLLEKHNINEILFNDVKERLDKAGLIMHGGTVVDATIISAPSSTKNSTKSRDEEMHSTKKGNQWHFGMKIHSGVDAGSGYVHTITATAANVHDINETHNLIRDDDSVVYGDSGYIGIEKREEIQQDAHLSQVEYRINRRPSQNRITSTYTGNNYDKIIEHQKSSVRCKVEHPFLIVKKLFGYSKVAYKGIAKNLNRFYMLFASANLLMCLRAGRREDFCAV
;
A
#
# COMPACT_ATOMS: atom_id res chain seq x y z
N MET A 1 12.83 17.24 -29.90
CA MET A 1 11.68 17.97 -29.36
C MET A 1 10.44 17.30 -29.93
N LYS A 2 9.53 16.79 -29.09
CA LYS A 2 8.23 16.30 -29.56
C LYS A 2 7.43 17.49 -30.09
N GLN A 3 6.81 17.34 -31.24
CA GLN A 3 5.93 18.35 -31.84
C GLN A 3 4.63 18.36 -31.02
N LEU A 4 4.31 19.50 -30.40
CA LEU A 4 3.07 19.69 -29.65
C LEU A 4 1.88 19.69 -30.65
N SER A 5 0.84 18.93 -30.36
CA SER A 5 -0.40 18.95 -31.09
C SER A 5 -1.23 20.20 -30.73
N PHE A 6 -2.17 20.60 -31.58
CA PHE A 6 -3.12 21.68 -31.26
C PHE A 6 -3.89 21.41 -29.95
N GLY A 7 -4.22 20.16 -29.69
CA GLY A 7 -4.87 19.75 -28.43
C GLY A 7 -3.98 19.91 -27.19
N ASP A 8 -2.66 19.77 -27.35
CA ASP A 8 -1.70 20.01 -26.27
C ASP A 8 -1.63 21.49 -25.92
N PHE A 9 -1.66 22.36 -26.96
CA PHE A 9 -1.64 23.81 -26.80
C PHE A 9 -2.90 24.31 -26.07
N ASP A 10 -4.11 23.87 -26.50
CA ASP A 10 -5.37 24.23 -25.85
C ASP A 10 -5.42 23.78 -24.40
N TYR A 11 -4.90 22.59 -24.14
CA TYR A 11 -4.85 22.05 -22.77
C TYR A 11 -3.88 22.80 -21.86
N GLU A 12 -2.76 23.30 -22.37
CA GLU A 12 -1.79 24.10 -21.61
C GLU A 12 -2.32 25.49 -21.28
N GLN A 13 -3.17 26.06 -22.14
CA GLN A 13 -3.78 27.37 -21.89
C GLN A 13 -4.98 27.34 -20.91
N LYS A 14 -5.37 26.17 -20.42
CA LYS A 14 -6.49 26.08 -19.48
C LYS A 14 -6.19 26.85 -18.18
N LYS A 15 -7.20 27.57 -17.69
CA LYS A 15 -7.10 28.38 -16.46
C LYS A 15 -7.01 27.56 -15.16
N ARG A 16 -7.31 26.26 -15.21
CA ARG A 16 -7.39 25.39 -14.01
C ARG A 16 -6.69 24.06 -14.24
N ILE A 17 -5.75 23.72 -13.35
CA ILE A 17 -5.16 22.39 -13.24
C ILE A 17 -6.12 21.48 -12.43
N THR A 18 -6.46 20.32 -13.00
CA THR A 18 -7.37 19.35 -12.33
C THR A 18 -6.69 18.70 -11.12
N LYS A 19 -7.50 18.20 -10.16
CA LYS A 19 -6.96 17.46 -9.01
C LYS A 19 -6.17 16.20 -9.45
N ARG A 20 -6.67 15.52 -10.51
CA ARG A 20 -6.01 14.35 -11.10
C ARG A 20 -4.62 14.71 -11.63
N GLU A 21 -4.53 15.77 -12.40
CA GLU A 21 -3.26 16.24 -12.97
C GLU A 21 -2.26 16.66 -11.89
N LYS A 22 -2.72 17.39 -10.86
CA LYS A 22 -1.86 17.75 -9.70
C LYS A 22 -1.30 16.50 -9.02
N PHE A 23 -2.13 15.49 -8.81
CA PHE A 23 -1.72 14.22 -8.22
C PHE A 23 -0.71 13.50 -9.11
N LEU A 24 -0.98 13.36 -10.41
CA LEU A 24 -0.09 12.68 -11.34
C LEU A 24 1.26 13.39 -11.47
N ASN A 25 1.27 14.73 -11.55
CA ASN A 25 2.52 15.51 -11.59
C ASN A 25 3.33 15.35 -10.30
N ALA A 26 2.67 15.34 -9.14
CA ALA A 26 3.32 15.13 -7.86
C ALA A 26 3.93 13.72 -7.77
N MET A 27 3.18 12.68 -8.11
CA MET A 27 3.69 11.30 -8.13
C MET A 27 4.79 11.12 -9.16
N ASN A 28 4.66 11.72 -10.35
CA ASN A 28 5.71 11.67 -11.37
C ASN A 28 7.04 12.25 -10.88
N SER A 29 7.00 13.24 -10.01
CA SER A 29 8.20 13.92 -9.50
C SER A 29 8.92 13.17 -8.38
N ILE A 30 8.32 12.16 -7.76
CA ILE A 30 8.92 11.44 -6.62
C ILE A 30 9.20 9.96 -6.92
N VAL A 31 8.45 9.34 -7.85
CA VAL A 31 8.67 7.94 -8.22
C VAL A 31 10.03 7.81 -8.93
N PRO A 32 10.93 6.93 -8.49
CA PRO A 32 12.26 6.74 -9.10
C PRO A 32 12.15 5.86 -10.36
N TRP A 33 11.56 6.40 -11.44
CA TRP A 33 11.23 5.67 -12.67
C TRP A 33 12.42 4.92 -13.27
N ASP A 34 13.58 5.59 -13.41
CA ASP A 34 14.78 4.98 -14.01
C ASP A 34 15.24 3.75 -13.24
N TYR A 35 15.24 3.84 -11.91
CA TYR A 35 15.61 2.71 -11.08
C TYR A 35 14.60 1.57 -11.18
N TRP A 36 13.29 1.86 -11.09
CA TRP A 36 12.25 0.84 -11.19
C TRP A 36 12.24 0.16 -12.55
N VAL A 37 12.44 0.91 -13.64
CA VAL A 37 12.63 0.37 -14.99
C VAL A 37 13.86 -0.54 -15.02
N SER A 38 14.98 -0.14 -14.42
CA SER A 38 16.20 -0.95 -14.38
C SER A 38 16.01 -2.29 -13.66
N VAL A 39 15.23 -2.32 -12.58
CA VAL A 39 14.87 -3.54 -11.83
C VAL A 39 14.01 -4.49 -12.66
N ILE A 40 13.07 -3.97 -13.46
CA ILE A 40 12.16 -4.78 -14.27
C ILE A 40 12.82 -5.27 -15.56
N LYS A 41 13.71 -4.46 -16.13
CA LYS A 41 14.32 -4.67 -17.45
C LYS A 41 14.92 -6.09 -17.69
N PRO A 42 15.61 -6.75 -16.74
CA PRO A 42 16.15 -8.10 -16.92
C PRO A 42 15.09 -9.15 -17.22
N TYR A 43 13.87 -8.95 -16.75
CA TYR A 43 12.74 -9.88 -16.87
C TYR A 43 11.83 -9.54 -18.05
N TYR A 44 11.95 -8.34 -18.61
CA TYR A 44 11.10 -7.87 -19.69
C TYR A 44 11.59 -8.40 -21.06
N SER A 45 10.64 -8.72 -21.95
CA SER A 45 10.96 -9.24 -23.28
C SER A 45 11.83 -8.29 -24.09
N LYS A 46 12.89 -8.80 -24.71
CA LYS A 46 13.77 -8.04 -25.61
C LYS A 46 13.19 -7.90 -27.02
N GLY A 47 12.08 -8.55 -27.35
CA GLY A 47 11.45 -8.46 -28.65
C GLY A 47 12.23 -9.13 -29.80
N GLU A 48 13.01 -10.16 -29.50
CA GLU A 48 13.83 -10.87 -30.48
C GLU A 48 13.00 -11.70 -31.49
N ARG A 49 11.77 -12.07 -31.10
CA ARG A 49 10.82 -12.83 -31.94
C ARG A 49 9.41 -12.27 -31.78
N GLY A 50 8.70 -12.11 -32.92
CA GLY A 50 7.29 -11.68 -32.95
C GLY A 50 7.10 -10.17 -32.85
N ARG A 51 5.92 -9.74 -32.34
CA ARG A 51 5.59 -8.32 -32.17
C ARG A 51 6.53 -7.69 -31.13
N LYS A 52 7.07 -6.53 -31.44
CA LYS A 52 7.90 -5.77 -30.48
C LYS A 52 7.11 -5.50 -29.19
N PRO A 53 7.73 -5.67 -28.03
CA PRO A 53 7.10 -5.32 -26.76
C PRO A 53 6.83 -3.80 -26.70
N LYS A 54 5.83 -3.40 -25.95
CA LYS A 54 5.59 -2.01 -25.62
C LYS A 54 6.74 -1.45 -24.80
N ASP A 55 6.92 -0.15 -24.81
CA ASP A 55 7.92 0.48 -23.96
C ASP A 55 7.73 0.10 -22.49
N LEU A 56 8.82 -0.18 -21.79
CA LEU A 56 8.76 -0.70 -20.42
C LEU A 56 8.28 0.36 -19.43
N GLU A 57 8.74 1.61 -19.57
CA GLU A 57 8.32 2.70 -18.70
C GLU A 57 6.84 3.01 -18.93
N LEU A 58 6.37 3.01 -20.18
CA LEU A 58 4.95 3.15 -20.50
C LEU A 58 4.10 2.08 -19.80
N MET A 59 4.53 0.82 -19.83
CA MET A 59 3.82 -0.28 -19.15
C MET A 59 3.79 -0.10 -17.65
N LEU A 60 4.90 0.31 -17.04
CA LEU A 60 4.98 0.58 -15.61
C LEU A 60 4.08 1.76 -15.22
N ARG A 61 4.11 2.87 -15.97
CA ARG A 61 3.26 4.02 -15.75
C ARG A 61 1.77 3.68 -15.88
N MET A 62 1.40 2.88 -16.89
CA MET A 62 0.02 2.39 -17.06
C MET A 62 -0.41 1.52 -15.86
N TYR A 63 0.45 0.63 -15.38
CA TYR A 63 0.20 -0.16 -14.18
C TYR A 63 -0.01 0.71 -12.95
N MET A 64 0.80 1.75 -12.76
CA MET A 64 0.63 2.69 -11.65
C MET A 64 -0.69 3.48 -11.73
N LEU A 65 -1.11 3.89 -12.91
CA LEU A 65 -2.44 4.49 -13.11
C LEU A 65 -3.56 3.53 -12.70
N GLN A 66 -3.46 2.25 -13.10
CA GLN A 66 -4.43 1.23 -12.70
C GLN A 66 -4.54 1.10 -11.17
N LEU A 67 -3.41 1.12 -10.47
CA LEU A 67 -3.36 1.03 -9.01
C LEU A 67 -3.96 2.26 -8.33
N TRP A 68 -3.53 3.47 -8.73
CA TRP A 68 -3.92 4.72 -8.08
C TRP A 68 -5.39 5.10 -8.29
N PHE A 69 -5.97 4.68 -9.42
CA PHE A 69 -7.38 4.98 -9.73
C PHE A 69 -8.28 3.75 -9.60
N ASN A 70 -7.73 2.61 -9.16
CA ASN A 70 -8.45 1.34 -8.98
C ASN A 70 -9.30 0.94 -10.19
N LEU A 71 -8.70 1.01 -11.38
CA LEU A 71 -9.36 0.70 -12.64
C LEU A 71 -9.25 -0.80 -12.97
N SER A 72 -10.25 -1.34 -13.71
CA SER A 72 -10.16 -2.66 -14.30
C SER A 72 -9.15 -2.70 -15.44
N ASP A 73 -8.83 -3.90 -15.93
CA ASP A 73 -7.89 -4.06 -17.04
C ASP A 73 -8.42 -3.40 -18.33
N GLU A 74 -9.73 -3.48 -18.61
CA GLU A 74 -10.38 -2.81 -19.73
C GLU A 74 -10.58 -1.31 -19.42
N GLY A 75 -11.02 -0.98 -18.21
CA GLY A 75 -11.33 0.40 -17.84
C GLY A 75 -10.14 1.34 -17.78
N ILE A 76 -8.90 0.82 -17.65
CA ILE A 76 -7.70 1.68 -17.72
C ILE A 76 -7.42 2.12 -19.16
N GLU A 77 -7.64 1.27 -20.15
CA GLU A 77 -7.48 1.58 -21.57
C GLU A 77 -8.43 2.72 -21.96
N ASP A 78 -9.74 2.58 -21.66
CA ASP A 78 -10.75 3.61 -21.90
C ASP A 78 -10.40 4.92 -21.18
N ALA A 79 -10.00 4.82 -19.89
CA ALA A 79 -9.68 6.01 -19.11
C ALA A 79 -8.47 6.79 -19.63
N ILE A 80 -7.51 6.12 -20.29
CA ILE A 80 -6.36 6.77 -20.92
C ILE A 80 -6.81 7.54 -22.17
N TYR A 81 -7.70 6.97 -23.00
CA TYR A 81 -8.24 7.66 -24.16
C TYR A 81 -9.08 8.87 -23.77
N ASP A 82 -9.89 8.76 -22.71
CA ASP A 82 -10.80 9.83 -22.26
C ASP A 82 -10.09 10.93 -21.46
N SER A 83 -8.93 10.62 -20.83
CA SER A 83 -8.26 11.53 -19.90
C SER A 83 -6.96 12.10 -20.45
N TYR A 84 -6.98 13.34 -20.88
CA TYR A 84 -5.78 14.04 -21.30
C TYR A 84 -4.66 14.03 -20.23
N ALA A 85 -5.00 14.15 -18.94
CA ALA A 85 -4.02 14.09 -17.87
C ALA A 85 -3.34 12.72 -17.77
N MET A 86 -4.05 11.60 -18.03
CA MET A 86 -3.47 10.27 -18.07
C MET A 86 -2.63 10.06 -19.32
N LYS A 87 -3.11 10.51 -20.50
CA LYS A 87 -2.32 10.52 -21.73
C LYS A 87 -0.96 11.21 -21.53
N ARG A 88 -0.98 12.42 -20.97
CA ARG A 88 0.23 13.20 -20.69
C ARG A 88 1.16 12.53 -19.68
N PHE A 89 0.61 11.90 -18.64
CA PHE A 89 1.39 11.16 -17.66
C PHE A 89 2.10 9.94 -18.26
N LEU A 90 1.50 9.30 -19.27
CA LEU A 90 2.10 8.19 -20.00
C LEU A 90 3.10 8.65 -21.05
N ASP A 91 3.12 9.93 -21.40
CA ASP A 91 3.88 10.51 -22.51
C ASP A 91 3.62 9.82 -23.85
N ILE A 92 2.37 9.37 -24.07
CA ILE A 92 1.95 8.65 -25.28
C ILE A 92 1.41 9.61 -26.35
N ASP A 93 1.84 9.41 -27.59
CA ASP A 93 1.25 10.07 -28.74
C ASP A 93 0.35 9.10 -29.51
N PHE A 94 -0.95 9.41 -29.53
CA PHE A 94 -1.96 8.56 -30.20
C PHE A 94 -1.82 8.51 -31.72
N PHE A 95 -1.06 9.42 -32.34
CA PHE A 95 -0.74 9.35 -33.76
C PHE A 95 0.33 8.32 -34.07
N GLU A 96 1.27 8.10 -33.16
CA GLU A 96 2.39 7.19 -33.33
C GLU A 96 2.15 5.83 -32.67
N GLU A 97 1.42 5.81 -31.54
CA GLU A 97 1.30 4.64 -30.70
C GLU A 97 -0.11 4.45 -30.14
N GLN A 98 -0.58 3.20 -30.13
CA GLN A 98 -1.83 2.83 -29.47
C GLN A 98 -1.59 2.53 -27.99
N VAL A 99 -2.56 2.84 -27.15
CA VAL A 99 -2.59 2.42 -25.74
C VAL A 99 -2.41 0.90 -25.68
N PRO A 100 -1.60 0.37 -24.74
CA PRO A 100 -1.52 -1.06 -24.51
C PRO A 100 -2.89 -1.62 -24.10
N ASP A 101 -3.27 -2.75 -24.69
CA ASP A 101 -4.53 -3.41 -24.38
C ASP A 101 -4.55 -4.08 -23.01
N ALA A 102 -5.74 -4.42 -22.52
CA ALA A 102 -5.97 -5.09 -21.24
C ALA A 102 -5.15 -6.37 -21.08
N THR A 103 -4.97 -7.16 -22.17
CA THR A 103 -4.21 -8.42 -22.13
C THR A 103 -2.72 -8.18 -22.02
N THR A 104 -2.21 -7.12 -22.63
CA THR A 104 -0.81 -6.71 -22.51
C THR A 104 -0.50 -6.27 -21.08
N LEU A 105 -1.38 -5.48 -20.47
CA LEU A 105 -1.25 -5.08 -19.06
C LEU A 105 -1.34 -6.29 -18.12
N LEU A 106 -2.25 -7.23 -18.37
CA LEU A 106 -2.37 -8.46 -17.59
C LEU A 106 -1.06 -9.28 -17.63
N ARG A 107 -0.46 -9.45 -18.81
CA ARG A 107 0.84 -10.15 -18.96
C ARG A 107 1.96 -9.43 -18.22
N PHE A 108 2.00 -8.11 -18.29
CA PHE A 108 2.96 -7.31 -17.55
C PHE A 108 2.81 -7.51 -16.04
N ARG A 109 1.59 -7.46 -15.52
CA ARG A 109 1.32 -7.72 -14.09
C ARG A 109 1.75 -9.12 -13.66
N HIS A 110 1.46 -10.15 -14.46
CA HIS A 110 1.92 -11.52 -14.17
C HIS A 110 3.45 -11.63 -14.17
N LEU A 111 4.16 -10.86 -15.00
CA LEU A 111 5.62 -10.78 -14.96
C LEU A 111 6.10 -10.20 -13.63
N LEU A 112 5.50 -9.10 -13.16
CA LEU A 112 5.84 -8.48 -11.87
C LEU A 112 5.56 -9.45 -10.70
N GLU A 113 4.42 -10.15 -10.73
CA GLU A 113 4.04 -11.16 -9.73
C GLU A 113 5.02 -12.34 -9.70
N LYS A 114 5.35 -12.88 -10.86
CA LYS A 114 6.23 -14.05 -10.99
C LYS A 114 7.63 -13.85 -10.40
N HIS A 115 8.12 -12.62 -10.46
CA HIS A 115 9.47 -12.26 -10.02
C HIS A 115 9.49 -11.44 -8.71
N ASN A 116 8.35 -11.35 -7.99
CA ASN A 116 8.20 -10.58 -6.75
C ASN A 116 8.68 -9.11 -6.87
N ILE A 117 8.57 -8.53 -8.07
CA ILE A 117 9.11 -7.19 -8.35
C ILE A 117 8.43 -6.14 -7.49
N ASN A 118 7.12 -6.24 -7.25
CA ASN A 118 6.39 -5.26 -6.46
C ASN A 118 6.89 -5.17 -5.00
N GLU A 119 7.33 -6.29 -4.43
CA GLU A 119 7.97 -6.32 -3.11
C GLU A 119 9.34 -5.64 -3.14
N ILE A 120 10.14 -5.89 -4.19
CA ILE A 120 11.44 -5.24 -4.39
C ILE A 120 11.27 -3.73 -4.48
N LEU A 121 10.29 -3.24 -5.26
CA LEU A 121 10.01 -1.81 -5.40
C LEU A 121 9.47 -1.18 -4.10
N PHE A 122 8.67 -1.90 -3.33
CA PHE A 122 8.26 -1.46 -1.99
C PHE A 122 9.46 -1.31 -1.05
N ASN A 123 10.36 -2.29 -1.05
CA ASN A 123 11.57 -2.25 -0.24
C ASN A 123 12.52 -1.13 -0.68
N ASP A 124 12.64 -0.82 -1.98
CA ASP A 124 13.38 0.34 -2.47
C ASP A 124 12.84 1.65 -1.87
N VAL A 125 11.53 1.85 -1.88
CA VAL A 125 10.93 3.04 -1.26
C VAL A 125 11.24 3.12 0.23
N LYS A 126 11.11 1.99 0.95
CA LYS A 126 11.45 1.91 2.38
C LYS A 126 12.92 2.28 2.64
N GLU A 127 13.84 1.69 1.89
CA GLU A 127 15.28 1.96 2.03
C GLU A 127 15.65 3.42 1.73
N ARG A 128 15.03 4.03 0.72
CA ARG A 128 15.23 5.45 0.42
C ARG A 128 14.72 6.35 1.53
N LEU A 129 13.53 6.05 2.08
CA LEU A 129 12.99 6.78 3.23
C LEU A 129 13.92 6.66 4.44
N ASP A 130 14.50 5.50 4.65
CA ASP A 130 15.44 5.24 5.75
C ASP A 130 16.76 5.99 5.55
N LYS A 131 17.40 5.85 4.39
CA LYS A 131 18.61 6.59 4.03
C LYS A 131 18.45 8.11 4.11
N ALA A 132 17.26 8.61 3.78
CA ALA A 132 16.90 10.03 3.92
C ALA A 132 16.64 10.46 5.38
N GLY A 133 16.72 9.54 6.37
CA GLY A 133 16.43 9.81 7.78
C GLY A 133 14.95 10.12 8.04
N LEU A 134 14.05 9.63 7.16
CA LEU A 134 12.61 9.85 7.29
C LEU A 134 11.91 8.75 8.08
N ILE A 135 12.49 7.57 8.17
CA ILE A 135 12.10 6.53 9.14
C ILE A 135 12.81 6.84 10.46
N MET A 136 12.03 7.00 11.52
CA MET A 136 12.56 7.53 12.78
C MET A 136 13.01 6.44 13.76
N HIS A 137 12.80 5.16 13.44
CA HIS A 137 13.14 4.02 14.30
C HIS A 137 12.62 4.14 15.75
N GLY A 138 11.48 4.83 15.92
CA GLY A 138 10.83 5.07 17.22
C GLY A 138 9.97 3.91 17.70
N GLY A 139 10.16 2.71 17.14
CA GLY A 139 9.34 1.53 17.36
C GLY A 139 8.30 1.33 16.26
N THR A 140 7.56 0.23 16.36
CA THR A 140 6.54 -0.16 15.36
C THR A 140 5.12 -0.06 15.91
N VAL A 141 4.21 0.51 15.12
CA VAL A 141 2.76 0.40 15.33
C VAL A 141 2.24 -0.74 14.48
N VAL A 142 1.60 -1.73 15.11
CA VAL A 142 0.97 -2.84 14.40
C VAL A 142 -0.53 -2.68 14.35
N ASP A 143 -1.11 -2.93 13.17
CA ASP A 143 -2.57 -2.96 12.98
C ASP A 143 -2.92 -3.80 11.76
N ALA A 144 -4.18 -4.21 11.67
CA ALA A 144 -4.70 -4.98 10.56
C ALA A 144 -6.00 -4.39 10.01
N THR A 145 -6.18 -4.56 8.72
CA THR A 145 -7.38 -4.09 8.08
C THR A 145 -8.01 -5.16 7.19
N ILE A 146 -9.34 -5.30 7.26
CA ILE A 146 -10.10 -6.24 6.44
C ILE A 146 -10.25 -5.67 5.03
N ILE A 147 -9.98 -6.52 4.04
CA ILE A 147 -10.25 -6.28 2.62
C ILE A 147 -11.32 -7.27 2.18
N SER A 148 -12.45 -6.75 1.76
CA SER A 148 -13.61 -7.57 1.42
C SER A 148 -13.41 -8.32 0.11
N ALA A 149 -13.88 -9.56 0.05
CA ALA A 149 -13.96 -10.36 -1.16
C ALA A 149 -15.40 -10.64 -1.57
N PRO A 150 -15.66 -10.99 -2.84
CA PRO A 150 -16.99 -11.43 -3.26
C PRO A 150 -17.44 -12.67 -2.48
N SER A 151 -18.53 -12.54 -1.75
CA SER A 151 -19.10 -13.64 -0.95
C SER A 151 -20.12 -14.49 -1.73
N SER A 152 -20.48 -14.09 -2.95
CA SER A 152 -21.44 -14.79 -3.80
C SER A 152 -20.86 -16.09 -4.35
N THR A 153 -21.70 -17.13 -4.40
CA THR A 153 -21.41 -18.41 -5.06
C THR A 153 -22.10 -18.53 -6.43
N LYS A 154 -22.65 -17.40 -6.96
CA LYS A 154 -23.36 -17.35 -8.26
C LYS A 154 -22.40 -17.22 -9.46
N ASN A 155 -21.12 -17.50 -9.28
CA ASN A 155 -20.11 -17.53 -10.33
C ASN A 155 -20.10 -18.87 -11.08
N SER A 156 -19.36 -18.97 -12.17
CA SER A 156 -19.23 -20.20 -12.98
C SER A 156 -18.72 -21.41 -12.18
N THR A 157 -17.88 -21.19 -11.17
CA THR A 157 -17.33 -22.25 -10.31
C THR A 157 -18.23 -22.62 -9.14
N LYS A 158 -19.32 -21.89 -8.92
CA LYS A 158 -20.23 -22.04 -7.77
C LYS A 158 -19.53 -22.08 -6.40
N SER A 159 -18.33 -21.50 -6.30
CA SER A 159 -17.51 -21.50 -5.10
C SER A 159 -17.02 -20.10 -4.77
N ARG A 160 -16.70 -19.87 -3.51
CA ARG A 160 -15.95 -18.68 -3.05
C ARG A 160 -14.48 -18.92 -3.24
N ASP A 161 -13.68 -17.90 -3.03
CA ASP A 161 -12.22 -18.01 -2.95
C ASP A 161 -11.86 -18.84 -1.71
N GLU A 162 -11.12 -19.94 -1.91
CA GLU A 162 -10.79 -20.92 -0.87
C GLU A 162 -9.77 -20.38 0.15
N GLU A 163 -8.91 -19.44 -0.28
CA GLU A 163 -7.92 -18.81 0.60
C GLU A 163 -8.53 -17.71 1.48
N MET A 164 -9.77 -17.28 1.21
CA MET A 164 -10.43 -16.21 1.93
C MET A 164 -11.51 -16.73 2.86
N HIS A 165 -11.61 -16.13 4.06
CA HIS A 165 -12.55 -16.59 5.09
C HIS A 165 -13.43 -15.46 5.63
N SER A 166 -14.45 -15.86 6.40
CA SER A 166 -15.33 -14.93 7.08
C SER A 166 -14.81 -14.54 8.44
N THR A 167 -14.95 -13.26 8.79
CA THR A 167 -14.66 -12.74 10.12
C THR A 167 -15.78 -11.80 10.56
N LYS A 168 -15.96 -11.64 11.87
CA LYS A 168 -16.95 -10.72 12.44
C LYS A 168 -16.26 -9.50 13.02
N LYS A 169 -16.65 -8.29 12.58
CA LYS A 169 -16.22 -7.03 13.17
C LYS A 169 -17.44 -6.26 13.67
N GLY A 170 -17.52 -6.09 15.00
CA GLY A 170 -18.78 -5.63 15.61
C GLY A 170 -19.93 -6.58 15.34
N ASN A 171 -21.02 -6.08 14.79
CA ASN A 171 -22.19 -6.90 14.41
C ASN A 171 -22.22 -7.31 12.93
N GLN A 172 -21.19 -6.98 12.15
CA GLN A 172 -21.14 -7.26 10.72
C GLN A 172 -20.19 -8.40 10.39
N TRP A 173 -20.62 -9.29 9.48
CA TRP A 173 -19.79 -10.31 8.89
C TRP A 173 -19.11 -9.81 7.63
N HIS A 174 -17.83 -10.06 7.52
CA HIS A 174 -16.99 -9.75 6.37
C HIS A 174 -16.39 -11.04 5.84
N PHE A 175 -16.46 -11.26 4.53
CA PHE A 175 -15.71 -12.32 3.85
C PHE A 175 -14.55 -11.71 3.07
N GLY A 176 -13.35 -12.23 3.23
CA GLY A 176 -12.18 -11.70 2.55
C GLY A 176 -10.86 -12.09 3.20
N MET A 177 -9.91 -11.17 3.14
CA MET A 177 -8.57 -11.28 3.70
C MET A 177 -8.28 -10.12 4.66
N LYS A 178 -7.19 -10.22 5.41
CA LYS A 178 -6.61 -9.13 6.20
C LYS A 178 -5.26 -8.75 5.62
N ILE A 179 -4.97 -7.46 5.65
CA ILE A 179 -3.61 -6.92 5.50
C ILE A 179 -3.18 -6.43 6.86
N HIS A 180 -2.06 -6.94 7.33
CA HIS A 180 -1.39 -6.52 8.53
C HIS A 180 -0.24 -5.59 8.14
N SER A 181 -0.01 -4.54 8.89
CA SER A 181 1.07 -3.59 8.62
C SER A 181 1.85 -3.24 9.86
N GLY A 182 3.17 -3.20 9.72
CA GLY A 182 4.10 -2.56 10.63
C GLY A 182 4.41 -1.15 10.11
N VAL A 183 4.15 -0.16 10.95
CA VAL A 183 4.29 1.26 10.62
C VAL A 183 5.24 1.89 11.62
N ASP A 184 6.20 2.67 11.16
CA ASP A 184 7.12 3.39 12.04
C ASP A 184 6.37 4.35 12.98
N ALA A 185 6.53 4.16 14.27
CA ALA A 185 5.80 4.93 15.29
C ALA A 185 6.13 6.43 15.29
N GLY A 186 7.32 6.80 14.81
CA GLY A 186 7.76 8.17 14.68
C GLY A 186 7.15 8.87 13.47
N SER A 187 7.36 8.33 12.29
CA SER A 187 7.03 8.97 11.01
C SER A 187 5.69 8.56 10.43
N GLY A 188 5.19 7.35 10.73
CA GLY A 188 3.96 6.81 10.16
C GLY A 188 4.16 6.10 8.81
N TYR A 189 5.38 5.95 8.29
CA TYR A 189 5.65 5.19 7.07
C TYR A 189 5.52 3.69 7.30
N VAL A 190 4.93 3.00 6.33
CA VAL A 190 4.80 1.53 6.34
C VAL A 190 6.14 0.92 5.96
N HIS A 191 6.67 0.06 6.80
CA HIS A 191 7.93 -0.65 6.55
C HIS A 191 7.75 -2.15 6.30
N THR A 192 6.66 -2.75 6.79
CA THR A 192 6.39 -4.18 6.64
C THR A 192 4.91 -4.42 6.42
N ILE A 193 4.56 -5.36 5.55
CA ILE A 193 3.19 -5.82 5.35
C ILE A 193 3.14 -7.33 5.24
N THR A 194 2.10 -7.94 5.80
CA THR A 194 1.74 -9.36 5.60
C THR A 194 0.25 -9.49 5.29
N ALA A 195 -0.14 -10.65 4.80
CA ALA A 195 -1.53 -10.91 4.43
C ALA A 195 -1.97 -12.28 4.91
N THR A 196 -3.20 -12.37 5.44
CA THR A 196 -3.81 -13.61 5.89
C THR A 196 -5.27 -13.69 5.48
N ALA A 197 -5.87 -14.88 5.61
CA ALA A 197 -7.32 -15.00 5.58
C ALA A 197 -7.96 -14.18 6.72
N ALA A 198 -9.18 -13.66 6.49
CA ALA A 198 -9.80 -12.74 7.45
C ALA A 198 -10.10 -13.36 8.83
N ASN A 199 -10.16 -14.69 8.95
CA ASN A 199 -10.39 -15.39 10.21
C ASN A 199 -9.13 -15.53 11.09
N VAL A 200 -7.92 -15.30 10.54
CA VAL A 200 -6.68 -15.32 11.32
C VAL A 200 -6.69 -14.16 12.30
N HIS A 201 -6.32 -14.42 13.55
CA HIS A 201 -6.26 -13.38 14.57
C HIS A 201 -5.02 -12.49 14.36
N ASP A 202 -5.19 -11.16 14.50
CA ASP A 202 -4.14 -10.18 14.16
C ASP A 202 -2.86 -10.37 14.97
N ILE A 203 -2.98 -10.82 16.22
CA ILE A 203 -1.86 -11.10 17.13
C ILE A 203 -0.92 -12.19 16.58
N ASN A 204 -1.41 -13.10 15.73
CA ASN A 204 -0.60 -14.19 15.17
C ASN A 204 0.45 -13.70 14.19
N GLU A 205 0.20 -12.55 13.54
CA GLU A 205 1.09 -11.99 12.53
C GLU A 205 2.06 -10.94 13.10
N THR A 206 1.93 -10.58 14.36
CA THR A 206 2.67 -9.46 14.93
C THR A 206 4.19 -9.65 14.86
N HIS A 207 4.69 -10.86 15.12
CA HIS A 207 6.11 -11.18 15.07
C HIS A 207 6.73 -10.92 13.68
N ASN A 208 5.94 -11.07 12.60
CA ASN A 208 6.36 -10.80 11.23
C ASN A 208 6.39 -9.31 10.87
N LEU A 209 5.84 -8.43 11.73
CA LEU A 209 5.71 -7.00 11.48
C LEU A 209 6.75 -6.16 12.22
N ILE A 210 7.41 -6.72 13.22
CA ILE A 210 8.38 -6.04 14.07
C ILE A 210 9.75 -6.08 13.39
N ARG A 211 10.48 -4.98 13.41
CA ARG A 211 11.86 -4.90 12.89
C ARG A 211 12.87 -5.35 13.96
N ASP A 212 14.03 -5.78 13.50
CA ASP A 212 15.11 -6.24 14.38
C ASP A 212 15.70 -5.13 15.29
N ASP A 213 15.44 -3.86 14.94
CA ASP A 213 15.90 -2.68 15.68
C ASP A 213 14.79 -2.03 16.55
N ASP A 214 13.57 -2.58 16.54
CA ASP A 214 12.47 -2.06 17.33
C ASP A 214 12.64 -2.36 18.83
N SER A 215 12.63 -1.31 19.65
CA SER A 215 12.60 -1.44 21.11
C SER A 215 11.20 -1.35 21.72
N VAL A 216 10.23 -0.81 20.95
CA VAL A 216 8.85 -0.59 21.41
C VAL A 216 7.86 -0.95 20.31
N VAL A 217 6.78 -1.63 20.68
CA VAL A 217 5.66 -1.96 19.78
C VAL A 217 4.35 -1.43 20.35
N TYR A 218 3.59 -0.75 19.50
CA TYR A 218 2.27 -0.22 19.83
C TYR A 218 1.18 -1.01 19.12
N GLY A 219 0.11 -1.35 19.84
CA GLY A 219 -1.04 -2.05 19.28
C GLY A 219 -2.35 -1.66 19.96
N ASP A 220 -3.47 -2.01 19.37
CA ASP A 220 -4.77 -1.86 19.98
C ASP A 220 -5.06 -2.97 21.00
N SER A 221 -6.21 -2.93 21.65
CA SER A 221 -6.61 -3.94 22.64
C SER A 221 -6.79 -5.36 22.09
N GLY A 222 -6.77 -5.54 20.78
CA GLY A 222 -6.78 -6.85 20.11
C GLY A 222 -5.46 -7.61 20.27
N TYR A 223 -4.38 -6.88 20.58
CA TYR A 223 -3.04 -7.44 20.78
C TYR A 223 -2.67 -7.71 22.25
N ILE A 224 -3.63 -7.59 23.17
CA ILE A 224 -3.40 -7.88 24.60
C ILE A 224 -2.94 -9.33 24.77
N GLY A 225 -1.81 -9.52 25.49
CA GLY A 225 -1.21 -10.82 25.76
C GLY A 225 -0.19 -11.26 24.71
N ILE A 226 0.22 -10.36 23.81
CA ILE A 226 1.25 -10.65 22.81
C ILE A 226 2.56 -11.10 23.44
N GLU A 227 2.95 -10.51 24.55
CA GLU A 227 4.17 -10.84 25.31
C GLU A 227 4.22 -12.27 25.84
N LYS A 228 3.05 -12.97 25.87
CA LYS A 228 2.92 -14.35 26.37
C LYS A 228 2.97 -15.40 25.27
N ARG A 229 3.06 -14.99 24.03
CA ARG A 229 3.07 -15.90 22.89
C ARG A 229 4.41 -16.58 22.74
N GLU A 230 4.39 -17.85 22.35
CA GLU A 230 5.60 -18.65 22.19
C GLU A 230 6.55 -18.05 21.17
N GLU A 231 6.04 -17.55 20.05
CA GLU A 231 6.82 -16.95 18.98
C GLU A 231 7.58 -15.69 19.45
N ILE A 232 7.00 -14.97 20.42
CA ILE A 232 7.62 -13.79 21.03
C ILE A 232 8.64 -14.20 22.10
N GLN A 233 8.30 -15.17 22.95
CA GLN A 233 9.16 -15.59 24.06
C GLN A 233 10.39 -16.37 23.60
N GLN A 234 10.31 -17.10 22.49
CA GLN A 234 11.42 -17.89 21.94
C GLN A 234 12.40 -17.05 21.14
N ASP A 235 12.00 -15.87 20.69
CA ASP A 235 12.87 -14.95 19.95
C ASP A 235 13.65 -14.04 20.91
N ALA A 236 14.97 -13.99 20.76
CA ALA A 236 15.87 -13.26 21.67
C ALA A 236 15.65 -11.73 21.61
N HIS A 237 15.27 -11.19 20.45
CA HIS A 237 14.99 -9.78 20.28
C HIS A 237 13.56 -9.45 20.72
N LEU A 238 12.56 -10.17 20.17
CA LEU A 238 11.14 -9.89 20.43
C LEU A 238 10.79 -10.01 21.93
N SER A 239 11.44 -10.90 22.67
CA SER A 239 11.24 -11.05 24.13
C SER A 239 11.69 -9.83 24.95
N GLN A 240 12.56 -8.98 24.39
CA GLN A 240 13.08 -7.76 25.05
C GLN A 240 12.32 -6.50 24.64
N VAL A 241 11.45 -6.57 23.61
CA VAL A 241 10.67 -5.45 23.14
C VAL A 241 9.62 -5.03 24.16
N GLU A 242 9.46 -3.72 24.38
CA GLU A 242 8.39 -3.17 25.21
C GLU A 242 7.06 -3.11 24.42
N TYR A 243 6.05 -3.86 24.86
CA TYR A 243 4.72 -3.89 24.21
C TYR A 243 3.77 -2.89 24.87
N ARG A 244 3.49 -1.77 24.21
CA ARG A 244 2.58 -0.69 24.65
C ARG A 244 1.19 -0.87 24.07
N ILE A 245 0.48 -1.90 24.51
CA ILE A 245 -0.87 -2.23 24.04
C ILE A 245 -1.93 -1.39 24.79
N ASN A 246 -2.91 -0.85 24.04
CA ASN A 246 -4.03 -0.12 24.64
C ASN A 246 -4.92 -1.04 25.47
N ARG A 247 -5.41 -0.53 26.61
CA ARG A 247 -6.38 -1.24 27.46
C ARG A 247 -7.76 -1.27 26.79
N ARG A 248 -8.58 -2.26 27.14
CA ARG A 248 -9.97 -2.31 26.69
C ARG A 248 -10.78 -1.15 27.26
N PRO A 249 -11.74 -0.56 26.49
CA PRO A 249 -12.55 0.57 26.97
C PRO A 249 -13.30 0.30 28.29
N SER A 250 -13.71 -0.97 28.53
CA SER A 250 -14.33 -1.37 29.80
C SER A 250 -13.38 -1.22 31.00
N GLN A 251 -12.11 -1.52 30.83
CA GLN A 251 -11.09 -1.37 31.89
C GLN A 251 -10.77 0.09 32.15
N ASN A 252 -10.80 0.96 31.11
CA ASN A 252 -10.60 2.40 31.27
C ASN A 252 -11.74 3.06 32.05
N ARG A 253 -12.97 2.54 31.96
CA ARG A 253 -14.10 3.03 32.78
C ARG A 253 -13.95 2.68 34.26
N ILE A 254 -13.46 1.49 34.58
CA ILE A 254 -13.27 1.03 35.97
C ILE A 254 -12.19 1.88 36.65
N THR A 255 -11.07 2.17 35.99
CA THR A 255 -10.00 3.02 36.52
C THR A 255 -10.41 4.49 36.64
N SER A 256 -11.37 4.96 35.85
CA SER A 256 -11.87 6.36 35.94
C SER A 256 -12.83 6.58 37.12
N THR A 257 -13.44 5.54 37.66
CA THR A 257 -14.35 5.61 38.82
C THR A 257 -13.61 5.48 40.15
N TYR A 258 -12.41 4.90 40.15
CA TYR A 258 -11.52 4.88 41.31
C TYR A 258 -10.52 6.04 41.23
N THR A 259 -10.83 7.08 41.97
CA THR A 259 -9.95 8.19 42.42
C THR A 259 -8.66 8.40 41.62
N GLY A 260 -8.72 9.26 40.62
CA GLY A 260 -7.65 10.26 40.54
C GLY A 260 -6.37 9.88 39.81
N ASN A 261 -6.21 8.80 39.09
CA ASN A 261 -5.00 8.69 38.31
C ASN A 261 -5.19 9.26 36.89
N ASN A 262 -5.05 10.60 36.78
CA ASN A 262 -4.86 11.28 35.51
C ASN A 262 -3.71 10.67 34.68
N TYR A 263 -2.71 10.07 35.35
CA TYR A 263 -1.58 9.40 34.71
C TYR A 263 -2.00 8.26 33.77
N ASP A 264 -2.87 7.36 34.20
CA ASP A 264 -3.34 6.26 33.35
C ASP A 264 -4.06 6.74 32.11
N LYS A 265 -4.86 7.82 32.24
CA LYS A 265 -5.53 8.43 31.10
C LYS A 265 -4.55 9.11 30.14
N ILE A 266 -3.53 9.75 30.67
CA ILE A 266 -2.46 10.39 29.87
C ILE A 266 -1.68 9.32 29.10
N ILE A 267 -1.29 8.22 29.76
CA ILE A 267 -0.56 7.13 29.13
C ILE A 267 -1.40 6.48 28.02
N GLU A 268 -2.67 6.16 28.28
CA GLU A 268 -3.55 5.57 27.27
C GLU A 268 -3.82 6.55 26.11
N HIS A 269 -3.91 7.84 26.37
CA HIS A 269 -4.02 8.87 25.34
C HIS A 269 -2.75 8.95 24.48
N GLN A 270 -1.56 8.92 25.10
CA GLN A 270 -0.28 8.91 24.38
C GLN A 270 -0.16 7.66 23.47
N LYS A 271 -0.47 6.46 23.99
CA LYS A 271 -0.50 5.24 23.18
C LYS A 271 -1.44 5.39 21.97
N SER A 272 -2.64 5.89 22.19
CA SER A 272 -3.63 6.11 21.14
C SER A 272 -3.18 7.15 20.10
N SER A 273 -2.50 8.21 20.55
CA SER A 273 -1.94 9.24 19.68
C SER A 273 -0.84 8.69 18.75
N VAL A 274 0.02 7.81 19.25
CA VAL A 274 1.03 7.13 18.42
C VAL A 274 0.34 6.15 17.47
N ARG A 275 -0.58 5.33 18.00
CA ARG A 275 -1.28 4.30 17.22
C ARG A 275 -2.07 4.85 16.04
N CYS A 276 -2.67 6.04 16.15
CA CYS A 276 -3.48 6.60 15.06
C CYS A 276 -2.67 6.82 13.75
N LYS A 277 -1.33 6.83 13.81
CA LYS A 277 -0.48 6.96 12.62
C LYS A 277 -0.66 5.82 11.63
N VAL A 278 -0.96 4.60 12.09
CA VAL A 278 -1.21 3.43 11.21
C VAL A 278 -2.48 3.60 10.37
N GLU A 279 -3.40 4.44 10.80
CA GLU A 279 -4.65 4.68 10.08
C GLU A 279 -4.44 5.49 8.79
N HIS A 280 -3.37 6.32 8.72
CA HIS A 280 -3.10 7.18 7.56
C HIS A 280 -2.80 6.39 6.28
N PRO A 281 -1.84 5.44 6.24
CA PRO A 281 -1.61 4.65 5.04
C PRO A 281 -2.82 3.80 4.66
N PHE A 282 -3.58 3.25 5.62
CA PHE A 282 -4.82 2.54 5.32
C PHE A 282 -5.88 3.46 4.70
N LEU A 283 -5.99 4.71 5.16
CA LEU A 283 -6.89 5.70 4.58
C LEU A 283 -6.51 5.99 3.12
N ILE A 284 -5.21 6.17 2.84
CA ILE A 284 -4.72 6.41 1.48
C ILE A 284 -5.09 5.23 0.58
N VAL A 285 -4.78 4.00 0.98
CA VAL A 285 -5.05 2.81 0.18
C VAL A 285 -6.55 2.58 -0.03
N LYS A 286 -7.35 2.66 1.03
CA LYS A 286 -8.78 2.33 0.95
C LYS A 286 -9.66 3.43 0.38
N LYS A 287 -9.34 4.71 0.69
CA LYS A 287 -10.22 5.83 0.31
C LYS A 287 -9.68 6.62 -0.86
N LEU A 288 -8.37 6.92 -0.88
CA LEU A 288 -7.80 7.70 -1.97
C LEU A 288 -7.57 6.84 -3.21
N PHE A 289 -6.94 5.67 -3.05
CA PHE A 289 -6.74 4.71 -4.15
C PHE A 289 -7.95 3.79 -4.34
N GLY A 290 -8.96 3.83 -3.47
CA GLY A 290 -10.21 3.10 -3.62
C GLY A 290 -10.13 1.58 -3.42
N TYR A 291 -9.01 1.04 -2.93
CA TYR A 291 -8.80 -0.40 -2.82
C TYR A 291 -9.28 -0.95 -1.46
N SER A 292 -10.59 -1.11 -1.32
CA SER A 292 -11.25 -1.68 -0.12
C SER A 292 -11.81 -3.08 -0.36
N LYS A 293 -11.73 -3.56 -1.61
CA LYS A 293 -12.21 -4.87 -2.07
C LYS A 293 -11.17 -5.51 -2.96
N VAL A 294 -10.98 -6.83 -2.81
CA VAL A 294 -9.99 -7.57 -3.62
C VAL A 294 -10.34 -7.53 -5.10
N ALA A 295 -9.32 -7.40 -5.94
CA ALA A 295 -9.44 -7.44 -7.40
C ALA A 295 -9.15 -8.84 -7.97
N TYR A 296 -8.43 -9.68 -7.23
CA TYR A 296 -7.92 -10.97 -7.71
C TYR A 296 -8.32 -12.10 -6.77
N LYS A 297 -8.34 -13.33 -7.27
CA LYS A 297 -8.43 -14.55 -6.46
C LYS A 297 -7.07 -14.84 -5.82
N GLY A 298 -7.11 -15.34 -4.59
CA GLY A 298 -5.92 -15.72 -3.82
C GLY A 298 -5.30 -14.59 -3.02
N ILE A 299 -4.66 -14.90 -1.90
CA ILE A 299 -4.04 -13.93 -0.99
C ILE A 299 -2.75 -13.36 -1.61
N ALA A 300 -1.90 -14.21 -2.18
CA ALA A 300 -0.59 -13.82 -2.70
C ALA A 300 -0.67 -12.73 -3.79
N LYS A 301 -1.61 -12.84 -4.73
CA LYS A 301 -1.80 -11.84 -5.80
C LYS A 301 -2.27 -10.49 -5.26
N ASN A 302 -3.14 -10.52 -4.26
CA ASN A 302 -3.61 -9.29 -3.61
C ASN A 302 -2.48 -8.67 -2.76
N LEU A 303 -1.68 -9.47 -2.03
CA LEU A 303 -0.52 -8.98 -1.30
C LEU A 303 0.49 -8.31 -2.24
N ASN A 304 0.78 -8.92 -3.40
CA ASN A 304 1.65 -8.33 -4.40
C ASN A 304 1.17 -6.94 -4.85
N ARG A 305 -0.15 -6.76 -5.05
CA ARG A 305 -0.74 -5.45 -5.32
C ARG A 305 -0.59 -4.48 -4.14
N PHE A 306 -0.72 -4.96 -2.90
CA PHE A 306 -0.58 -4.12 -1.72
C PHE A 306 0.82 -3.57 -1.53
N TYR A 307 1.88 -4.28 -1.90
CA TYR A 307 3.24 -3.74 -1.89
C TYR A 307 3.31 -2.41 -2.66
N MET A 308 2.80 -2.36 -3.88
CA MET A 308 2.81 -1.14 -4.68
C MET A 308 1.84 -0.06 -4.17
N LEU A 309 0.70 -0.44 -3.60
CA LEU A 309 -0.24 0.50 -3.00
C LEU A 309 0.38 1.17 -1.76
N PHE A 310 1.08 0.42 -0.90
CA PHE A 310 1.75 0.98 0.27
C PHE A 310 3.04 1.72 -0.09
N ALA A 311 3.81 1.27 -1.10
CA ALA A 311 4.89 2.06 -1.67
C ALA A 311 4.39 3.44 -2.12
N SER A 312 3.29 3.45 -2.88
CA SER A 312 2.65 4.70 -3.35
C SER A 312 2.09 5.55 -2.20
N ALA A 313 1.56 4.91 -1.15
CA ALA A 313 1.09 5.62 0.04
C ALA A 313 2.24 6.30 0.77
N ASN A 314 3.37 5.62 0.95
CA ASN A 314 4.59 6.17 1.54
C ASN A 314 5.11 7.37 0.73
N LEU A 315 5.22 7.24 -0.60
CA LEU A 315 5.63 8.34 -1.49
C LEU A 315 4.69 9.55 -1.37
N LEU A 316 3.38 9.30 -1.34
CA LEU A 316 2.39 10.36 -1.19
C LEU A 316 2.46 11.05 0.18
N MET A 317 2.71 10.29 1.25
CA MET A 317 2.92 10.84 2.59
C MET A 317 4.19 11.70 2.63
N CYS A 318 5.27 11.26 1.99
CA CYS A 318 6.52 12.01 1.85
C CYS A 318 6.29 13.35 1.12
N LEU A 319 5.56 13.33 0.01
CA LEU A 319 5.16 14.54 -0.72
C LEU A 319 4.34 15.51 0.14
N ARG A 320 3.36 15.00 0.88
CA ARG A 320 2.50 15.81 1.76
C ARG A 320 3.24 16.42 2.94
N ALA A 321 4.27 15.74 3.41
CA ALA A 321 5.17 16.23 4.45
C ALA A 321 6.21 17.25 3.93
N GLY A 322 6.24 17.53 2.62
CA GLY A 322 7.22 18.42 1.99
C GLY A 322 8.65 17.87 1.95
N ARG A 323 8.82 16.54 2.08
CA ARG A 323 10.13 15.87 2.21
C ARG A 323 10.59 15.22 0.90
N ARG A 324 10.08 15.69 -0.24
CA ARG A 324 10.44 15.17 -1.56
C ARG A 324 11.92 15.28 -1.85
N GLU A 325 12.51 16.42 -1.53
CA GLU A 325 13.93 16.70 -1.83
C GLU A 325 14.84 15.75 -1.05
N ASP A 326 14.52 15.50 0.22
CA ASP A 326 15.26 14.55 1.05
C ASP A 326 15.20 13.13 0.49
N PHE A 327 14.02 12.70 0.04
CA PHE A 327 13.80 11.38 -0.58
C PHE A 327 14.53 11.23 -1.92
N CYS A 328 14.56 12.26 -2.75
CA CYS A 328 15.18 12.21 -4.07
C CYS A 328 16.73 12.42 -4.03
N ALA A 329 17.28 12.84 -2.89
CA ALA A 329 18.72 13.06 -2.73
C ALA A 329 19.51 11.75 -2.51
N VAL A 330 18.82 10.65 -2.24
CA VAL A 330 19.37 9.31 -1.99
C VAL A 330 18.95 8.34 -3.10
#